data_715c3e3bc6a64fdd886ed32baa7f5152
#
_entry.id   715c3e3bc6a64fdd886ed32baa7f5152
#
_cell.length_a   1.000
_cell.length_b   1.000
_cell.length_c   1.000
_cell.angle_alpha   90.00
_cell.angle_beta   90.00
_cell.angle_gamma   90.00
#
_symmetry.space_group_name_H-M   'P 1'
#
loop_
_entity.id
_entity.type
_entity.pdbx_description
1 polymer ?
#
loop_
_entity_poly.entity_id
_entity_poly.type
_entity_poly.pdbx_seq_one_letter_code
_entity_poly.pdbx_strand_id
1 'polypeptide(L)'
;MIRVDYDKCIKCKMCIKDCFPENIAFEDEKIKIKGECMMCGHCVAVCPTNAITFEGYEETKDLKELNSKIEPETFLNFVKSRRSIRHFKDKKINKNIIEKLLEVGKYSPTGANVQDVKYYVIQDSLEEFKPLVWEGINNFVNSDEKNLFLKKYKNRFIEMYKTYKTDDKLFFKAPMVLVITSSNKINGILAGDKIEMMANMMGLGVLFSGFIEMGIMHNEELIKKFRLKRNSICACMLIGYPNINYQRTAPRKDINIEWL
;
A
#
# COMPACT_ATOMS: atom_id res chain seq x y z
N MET A 1 8.76 10.62 -22.44
CA MET A 1 10.14 10.51 -22.99
C MET A 1 11.08 11.27 -22.07
N ILE A 2 12.36 10.84 -21.94
CA ILE A 2 13.37 11.61 -21.18
C ILE A 2 13.86 12.77 -22.05
N ARG A 3 13.98 13.95 -21.43
CA ARG A 3 14.59 15.14 -22.06
C ARG A 3 15.84 15.55 -21.29
N VAL A 4 16.83 16.04 -21.99
CA VAL A 4 18.07 16.60 -21.45
C VAL A 4 18.19 18.05 -21.87
N ASP A 5 18.22 18.94 -20.90
CA ASP A 5 18.55 20.36 -21.06
C ASP A 5 20.07 20.50 -21.10
N TYR A 6 20.61 20.71 -22.30
CA TYR A 6 22.06 20.79 -22.48
C TYR A 6 22.67 22.08 -21.97
N ASP A 7 21.88 23.13 -21.78
CA ASP A 7 22.36 24.40 -21.22
C ASP A 7 22.58 24.28 -19.70
N LYS A 8 21.81 23.41 -19.05
CA LYS A 8 21.97 23.09 -17.63
C LYS A 8 22.95 21.95 -17.38
N CYS A 9 23.23 21.12 -18.39
CA CYS A 9 24.03 19.91 -18.22
C CYS A 9 25.52 20.22 -18.06
N ILE A 10 26.06 20.00 -16.87
CA ILE A 10 27.50 20.16 -16.54
C ILE A 10 28.35 18.91 -16.90
N LYS A 11 27.79 17.95 -17.61
CA LYS A 11 28.48 16.72 -18.09
C LYS A 11 29.12 15.87 -16.97
N CYS A 12 28.59 15.91 -15.75
CA CYS A 12 29.12 15.19 -14.58
C CYS A 12 28.96 13.66 -14.64
N LYS A 13 28.18 13.14 -15.58
CA LYS A 13 27.94 11.71 -15.85
C LYS A 13 27.29 10.91 -14.68
N MET A 14 26.78 11.57 -13.63
CA MET A 14 26.12 10.89 -12.51
C MET A 14 24.88 10.10 -12.97
N CYS A 15 24.11 10.63 -13.91
CA CYS A 15 22.95 9.95 -14.49
C CYS A 15 23.30 8.65 -15.23
N ILE A 16 24.49 8.57 -15.85
CA ILE A 16 24.98 7.35 -16.49
C ILE A 16 25.33 6.31 -15.44
N LYS A 17 26.08 6.73 -14.42
CA LYS A 17 26.54 5.84 -13.34
C LYS A 17 25.38 5.23 -12.55
N ASP A 18 24.26 5.96 -12.40
CA ASP A 18 23.11 5.55 -11.62
C ASP A 18 22.01 4.87 -12.47
N CYS A 19 22.21 4.72 -13.78
CA CYS A 19 21.23 4.10 -14.66
C CYS A 19 21.37 2.58 -14.65
N PHE A 20 20.51 1.88 -13.88
CA PHE A 20 20.54 0.41 -13.77
C PHE A 20 20.42 -0.32 -15.11
N PRO A 21 19.50 0.05 -16.06
CA PRO A 21 19.45 -0.60 -17.37
C PRO A 21 20.47 -0.09 -18.38
N GLU A 22 21.44 0.75 -17.96
CA GLU A 22 22.52 1.32 -18.80
C GLU A 22 22.02 2.04 -20.06
N ASN A 23 20.82 2.60 -20.02
CA ASN A 23 20.17 3.28 -21.13
C ASN A 23 20.62 4.73 -21.36
N ILE A 24 21.66 5.18 -20.64
CA ILE A 24 22.20 6.52 -20.77
C ILE A 24 23.69 6.42 -21.12
N ALA A 25 24.10 7.11 -22.16
CA ALA A 25 25.50 7.15 -22.60
C ALA A 25 26.02 8.59 -22.76
N PHE A 26 27.34 8.73 -22.83
CA PHE A 26 28.00 9.99 -23.19
C PHE A 26 28.66 9.85 -24.53
N GLU A 27 28.11 10.52 -25.54
CA GLU A 27 28.58 10.47 -26.92
C GLU A 27 28.53 11.87 -27.54
N ASP A 28 29.49 12.19 -28.38
CA ASP A 28 29.60 13.50 -29.04
C ASP A 28 29.47 14.67 -28.03
N GLU A 29 30.12 14.54 -26.89
CA GLU A 29 30.12 15.53 -25.79
C GLU A 29 28.72 15.77 -25.18
N LYS A 30 27.77 14.86 -25.36
CA LYS A 30 26.39 14.96 -24.89
C LYS A 30 25.90 13.68 -24.18
N ILE A 31 24.96 13.87 -23.27
CA ILE A 31 24.21 12.76 -22.68
C ILE A 31 23.16 12.29 -23.71
N LYS A 32 23.18 11.02 -24.08
CA LYS A 32 22.23 10.39 -25.00
C LYS A 32 21.45 9.30 -24.27
N ILE A 33 20.15 9.21 -24.56
CA ILE A 33 19.29 8.14 -24.07
C ILE A 33 19.24 7.04 -25.12
N LYS A 34 19.54 5.80 -24.70
CA LYS A 34 19.56 4.60 -25.55
C LYS A 34 18.53 3.59 -25.03
N GLY A 35 17.75 3.01 -25.92
CA GLY A 35 16.81 1.93 -25.57
C GLY A 35 15.60 2.35 -24.75
N GLU A 36 14.87 1.35 -24.25
CA GLU A 36 13.65 1.55 -23.48
C GLU A 36 13.94 1.91 -22.02
N CYS A 37 13.29 2.97 -21.55
CA CYS A 37 13.44 3.49 -20.21
C CYS A 37 12.33 2.99 -19.29
N MET A 38 12.68 2.41 -18.13
CA MET A 38 11.71 2.01 -17.10
C MET A 38 11.15 3.20 -16.29
N MET A 39 11.48 4.42 -16.65
CA MET A 39 10.96 5.67 -16.06
C MET A 39 11.16 5.76 -14.52
N CYS A 40 12.24 5.18 -14.00
CA CYS A 40 12.47 5.06 -12.55
C CYS A 40 12.85 6.38 -11.86
N GLY A 41 13.22 7.42 -12.61
CA GLY A 41 13.52 8.75 -12.05
C GLY A 41 14.91 8.92 -11.45
N HIS A 42 15.76 7.90 -11.35
CA HIS A 42 17.08 7.97 -10.75
C HIS A 42 17.95 9.06 -11.40
N CYS A 43 18.00 9.09 -12.72
CA CYS A 43 18.78 10.10 -13.45
C CYS A 43 18.28 11.53 -13.21
N VAL A 44 16.96 11.71 -12.96
CA VAL A 44 16.39 13.00 -12.59
C VAL A 44 16.82 13.38 -11.16
N ALA A 45 16.65 12.43 -10.23
CA ALA A 45 16.92 12.66 -8.80
C ALA A 45 18.40 12.92 -8.50
N VAL A 46 19.33 12.29 -9.26
CA VAL A 46 20.77 12.42 -9.05
C VAL A 46 21.39 13.65 -9.74
N CYS A 47 20.62 14.30 -10.63
CA CYS A 47 21.15 15.43 -11.42
C CYS A 47 21.28 16.72 -10.57
N PRO A 48 22.51 17.24 -10.32
CA PRO A 48 22.67 18.37 -9.43
C PRO A 48 22.19 19.71 -10.03
N THR A 49 21.96 19.76 -11.33
CA THR A 49 21.52 20.96 -12.06
C THR A 49 20.11 20.86 -12.63
N ASN A 50 19.37 19.78 -12.29
CA ASN A 50 18.04 19.52 -12.82
C ASN A 50 17.99 19.55 -14.36
N ALA A 51 19.05 19.05 -15.02
CA ALA A 51 19.15 19.03 -16.49
C ALA A 51 18.34 17.89 -17.13
N ILE A 52 17.80 16.94 -16.36
CA ILE A 52 17.05 15.79 -16.87
C ILE A 52 15.60 15.89 -16.39
N THR A 53 14.65 15.74 -17.32
CA THR A 53 13.22 15.77 -17.04
C THR A 53 12.50 14.63 -17.77
N PHE A 54 11.29 14.31 -17.33
CA PHE A 54 10.40 13.36 -17.98
C PHE A 54 9.19 14.07 -18.57
N GLU A 55 8.95 13.84 -19.85
CA GLU A 55 7.72 14.28 -20.51
C GLU A 55 6.49 13.63 -19.87
N GLY A 56 5.46 14.44 -19.60
CA GLY A 56 4.21 13.93 -19.03
C GLY A 56 4.18 13.81 -17.50
N TYR A 57 5.29 14.11 -16.82
CA TYR A 57 5.30 14.30 -15.38
C TYR A 57 5.26 15.80 -15.09
N GLU A 58 4.38 16.23 -14.17
CA GLU A 58 4.35 17.62 -13.72
C GLU A 58 5.66 17.91 -12.96
N GLU A 59 6.53 18.67 -13.57
CA GLU A 59 7.93 18.87 -13.22
C GLU A 59 8.20 19.35 -11.80
N THR A 60 7.19 19.87 -11.11
CA THR A 60 7.44 20.65 -9.88
C THR A 60 6.82 20.07 -8.61
N LYS A 61 5.81 19.22 -8.70
CA LYS A 61 5.10 18.77 -7.49
C LYS A 61 5.88 17.80 -6.63
N ASP A 62 6.66 16.93 -7.26
CA ASP A 62 7.35 15.81 -6.60
C ASP A 62 8.87 16.01 -6.47
N LEU A 63 9.45 16.98 -7.20
CA LEU A 63 10.89 17.27 -7.13
C LEU A 63 11.16 18.31 -6.03
N LYS A 64 11.47 17.82 -4.84
CA LYS A 64 11.87 18.65 -3.69
C LYS A 64 13.26 18.29 -3.24
N GLU A 65 13.97 19.25 -2.67
CA GLU A 65 15.21 18.98 -1.98
C GLU A 65 15.00 17.95 -0.86
N LEU A 66 15.92 17.00 -0.76
CA LEU A 66 15.87 15.98 0.28
C LEU A 66 16.23 16.65 1.62
N ASN A 67 15.23 16.87 2.46
CA ASN A 67 15.37 17.59 3.73
C ASN A 67 14.70 16.84 4.90
N SER A 68 14.65 15.53 4.88
CA SER A 68 14.01 14.78 5.95
C SER A 68 14.94 13.76 6.58
N LYS A 69 15.56 14.12 7.71
CA LYS A 69 16.20 13.15 8.60
C LYS A 69 15.23 12.82 9.72
N ILE A 70 14.90 11.54 9.86
CA ILE A 70 14.19 11.00 11.02
C ILE A 70 15.22 10.25 11.85
N GLU A 71 15.33 10.60 13.12
CA GLU A 71 16.23 9.90 14.04
C GLU A 71 15.83 8.43 14.17
N PRO A 72 16.77 7.47 14.02
CA PRO A 72 16.48 6.04 13.99
C PRO A 72 15.69 5.54 15.19
N GLU A 73 16.04 6.01 16.39
CA GLU A 73 15.36 5.61 17.62
C GLU A 73 13.91 6.13 17.70
N THR A 74 13.66 7.32 17.17
CA THR A 74 12.30 7.88 17.06
C THR A 74 11.45 7.01 16.14
N PHE A 75 11.98 6.60 14.99
CA PHE A 75 11.29 5.71 14.06
C PHE A 75 11.03 4.33 14.68
N LEU A 76 12.04 3.74 15.33
CA LEU A 76 11.92 2.44 16.00
C LEU A 76 10.82 2.46 17.08
N ASN A 77 10.78 3.50 17.90
CA ASN A 77 9.78 3.67 18.94
C ASN A 77 8.38 3.87 18.35
N PHE A 78 8.26 4.60 17.26
CA PHE A 78 7.02 4.74 16.50
C PHE A 78 6.52 3.37 16.00
N VAL A 79 7.37 2.56 15.36
CA VAL A 79 7.02 1.22 14.88
C VAL A 79 6.59 0.30 16.04
N LYS A 80 7.29 0.36 17.20
CA LYS A 80 6.96 -0.41 18.40
C LYS A 80 5.58 -0.02 18.98
N SER A 81 5.16 1.23 18.85
CA SER A 81 3.88 1.73 19.38
C SER A 81 2.68 1.32 18.53
N ARG A 82 2.87 1.01 17.23
CA ARG A 82 1.83 0.63 16.29
C ARG A 82 1.14 -0.68 16.68
N ARG A 83 -0.19 -0.70 16.58
CA ARG A 83 -1.03 -1.88 16.86
C ARG A 83 -2.13 -2.05 15.81
N SER A 84 -2.51 -3.29 15.55
CA SER A 84 -3.73 -3.60 14.80
C SER A 84 -4.97 -3.17 15.59
N ILE A 85 -5.74 -2.22 15.07
CA ILE A 85 -6.91 -1.64 15.72
C ILE A 85 -8.16 -2.46 15.41
N ARG A 86 -8.94 -2.79 16.45
CA ARG A 86 -10.22 -3.52 16.38
C ARG A 86 -11.33 -2.81 17.16
N HIS A 87 -11.15 -1.53 17.43
CA HIS A 87 -12.11 -0.65 18.07
C HIS A 87 -12.00 0.71 17.41
N PHE A 88 -12.96 1.03 16.56
CA PHE A 88 -12.99 2.28 15.83
C PHE A 88 -14.12 3.19 16.34
N LYS A 89 -13.92 4.51 16.24
CA LYS A 89 -14.97 5.50 16.42
C LYS A 89 -15.86 5.51 15.20
N ASP A 90 -17.15 5.73 15.41
CA ASP A 90 -18.10 5.99 14.32
C ASP A 90 -17.88 7.41 13.78
N LYS A 91 -16.86 7.56 12.94
CA LYS A 91 -16.46 8.82 12.36
C LYS A 91 -15.82 8.60 11.00
N LYS A 92 -16.45 9.14 9.94
CA LYS A 92 -15.88 9.12 8.58
C LYS A 92 -14.54 9.86 8.52
N ILE A 93 -13.68 9.41 7.61
CA ILE A 93 -12.39 10.06 7.33
C ILE A 93 -12.63 11.07 6.19
N ASN A 94 -12.14 12.29 6.37
CA ASN A 94 -12.26 13.32 5.34
C ASN A 94 -11.45 12.93 4.09
N LYS A 95 -11.97 13.26 2.91
CA LYS A 95 -11.37 12.90 1.62
C LYS A 95 -9.93 13.38 1.48
N ASN A 96 -9.60 14.60 1.88
CA ASN A 96 -8.24 15.14 1.86
C ASN A 96 -7.26 14.37 2.76
N ILE A 97 -7.74 13.81 3.88
CA ILE A 97 -6.94 12.95 4.75
C ILE A 97 -6.67 11.61 4.04
N ILE A 98 -7.68 11.05 3.37
CA ILE A 98 -7.53 9.80 2.61
C ILE A 98 -6.54 10.00 1.45
N GLU A 99 -6.67 11.08 0.69
CA GLU A 99 -5.76 11.41 -0.42
C GLU A 99 -4.31 11.53 0.07
N LYS A 100 -4.07 12.26 1.16
CA LYS A 100 -2.75 12.38 1.78
C LYS A 100 -2.23 11.04 2.30
N LEU A 101 -3.11 10.20 2.84
CA LEU A 101 -2.77 8.86 3.30
C LEU A 101 -2.32 7.96 2.13
N LEU A 102 -3.01 8.06 0.98
CA LEU A 102 -2.67 7.26 -0.20
C LEU A 102 -1.42 7.77 -0.93
N GLU A 103 -1.12 9.07 -0.80
CA GLU A 103 0.06 9.68 -1.40
C GLU A 103 1.35 8.95 -1.02
N VAL A 104 1.51 8.52 0.24
CA VAL A 104 2.71 7.80 0.67
C VAL A 104 2.90 6.47 -0.07
N GLY A 105 1.81 5.82 -0.47
CA GLY A 105 1.85 4.58 -1.24
C GLY A 105 2.46 4.75 -2.64
N LYS A 106 2.31 5.93 -3.26
CA LYS A 106 2.91 6.30 -4.55
C LYS A 106 4.44 6.17 -4.54
N TYR A 107 5.08 6.40 -3.40
CA TYR A 107 6.53 6.30 -3.23
C TYR A 107 7.03 4.91 -2.81
N SER A 108 6.20 3.90 -2.93
CA SER A 108 6.62 2.51 -2.72
C SER A 108 7.34 1.98 -3.95
N PRO A 109 8.47 1.25 -3.78
CA PRO A 109 9.12 0.62 -4.92
C PRO A 109 8.23 -0.45 -5.54
N THR A 110 8.32 -0.58 -6.86
CA THR A 110 7.65 -1.65 -7.62
C THR A 110 8.65 -2.34 -8.52
N GLY A 111 8.48 -3.64 -8.76
CA GLY A 111 9.34 -4.39 -9.69
C GLY A 111 9.38 -3.69 -11.05
N ALA A 112 10.58 -3.48 -11.61
CA ALA A 112 10.81 -2.75 -12.86
C ALA A 112 10.11 -1.37 -12.94
N ASN A 113 9.84 -0.75 -11.80
CA ASN A 113 9.11 0.51 -11.69
C ASN A 113 7.73 0.52 -12.40
N VAL A 114 7.02 -0.61 -12.37
CA VAL A 114 5.73 -0.76 -13.08
C VAL A 114 4.62 0.16 -12.54
N GLN A 115 4.71 0.62 -11.30
CA GLN A 115 3.81 1.57 -10.63
C GLN A 115 2.31 1.24 -10.79
N ASP A 116 1.96 -0.06 -10.75
CA ASP A 116 0.63 -0.60 -11.04
C ASP A 116 -0.25 -0.78 -9.79
N VAL A 117 0.19 -0.27 -8.64
CA VAL A 117 -0.59 -0.37 -7.40
C VAL A 117 -1.85 0.46 -7.51
N LYS A 118 -3.00 -0.19 -7.30
CA LYS A 118 -4.31 0.43 -7.35
C LYS A 118 -5.02 0.34 -6.01
N TYR A 119 -5.70 1.41 -5.65
CA TYR A 119 -6.42 1.56 -4.39
C TYR A 119 -7.92 1.66 -4.63
N TYR A 120 -8.70 0.85 -3.92
CA TYR A 120 -10.15 0.96 -3.86
C TYR A 120 -10.54 1.42 -2.45
N VAL A 121 -11.07 2.63 -2.35
CA VAL A 121 -11.53 3.22 -1.10
C VAL A 121 -13.03 2.97 -0.98
N ILE A 122 -13.41 2.21 0.04
CA ILE A 122 -14.81 1.87 0.32
C ILE A 122 -15.17 2.53 1.66
N GLN A 123 -15.83 3.67 1.62
CA GLN A 123 -16.34 4.40 2.77
C GLN A 123 -17.84 4.71 2.59
N ASP A 124 -18.21 5.41 1.53
CA ASP A 124 -19.60 5.80 1.32
C ASP A 124 -20.50 4.61 0.93
N SER A 125 -19.94 3.63 0.22
CA SER A 125 -20.64 2.37 -0.13
C SER A 125 -20.36 1.22 0.85
N LEU A 126 -19.89 1.52 2.05
CA LEU A 126 -19.47 0.48 3.01
C LEU A 126 -20.63 -0.41 3.46
N GLU A 127 -21.82 0.16 3.67
CA GLU A 127 -22.99 -0.60 4.11
C GLU A 127 -23.53 -1.56 3.02
N GLU A 128 -23.32 -1.23 1.74
CA GLU A 128 -23.61 -2.12 0.61
C GLU A 128 -22.51 -3.19 0.42
N PHE A 129 -21.28 -2.85 0.75
CA PHE A 129 -20.13 -3.73 0.61
C PHE A 129 -20.09 -4.84 1.66
N LYS A 130 -20.43 -4.54 2.92
CA LYS A 130 -20.36 -5.49 4.04
C LYS A 130 -21.14 -6.79 3.80
N PRO A 131 -22.43 -6.76 3.36
CA PRO A 131 -23.19 -7.97 3.09
C PRO A 131 -22.54 -8.87 2.04
N LEU A 132 -21.99 -8.29 0.97
CA LEU A 132 -21.33 -9.03 -0.10
C LEU A 132 -20.05 -9.74 0.38
N VAL A 133 -19.26 -9.09 1.24
CA VAL A 133 -18.10 -9.72 1.87
C VAL A 133 -18.52 -10.88 2.78
N TRP A 134 -19.57 -10.68 3.58
CA TRP A 134 -20.09 -11.73 4.45
C TRP A 134 -20.66 -12.92 3.67
N GLU A 135 -21.34 -12.66 2.56
CA GLU A 135 -21.81 -13.71 1.63
C GLU A 135 -20.62 -14.50 1.08
N GLY A 136 -19.54 -13.81 0.62
CA GLY A 136 -18.34 -14.46 0.16
C GLY A 136 -17.66 -15.31 1.24
N ILE A 137 -17.62 -14.86 2.49
CA ILE A 137 -17.12 -15.67 3.62
C ILE A 137 -18.00 -16.90 3.82
N ASN A 138 -19.34 -16.76 3.75
CA ASN A 138 -20.25 -17.88 3.87
C ASN A 138 -20.06 -18.90 2.72
N ASN A 139 -19.89 -18.43 1.48
CA ASN A 139 -19.58 -19.27 0.33
C ASN A 139 -18.28 -20.05 0.53
N PHE A 140 -17.21 -19.37 0.99
CA PHE A 140 -15.94 -19.99 1.27
C PHE A 140 -16.05 -21.06 2.36
N VAL A 141 -16.72 -20.78 3.47
CA VAL A 141 -16.87 -21.70 4.62
C VAL A 141 -17.67 -22.95 4.24
N ASN A 142 -18.59 -22.85 3.28
CA ASN A 142 -19.41 -23.96 2.79
C ASN A 142 -18.81 -24.65 1.54
N SER A 143 -17.68 -24.16 1.00
CA SER A 143 -16.98 -24.82 -0.10
C SER A 143 -16.27 -26.09 0.38
N ASP A 144 -16.05 -27.04 -0.55
CA ASP A 144 -15.34 -28.30 -0.29
C ASP A 144 -13.81 -28.13 -0.20
N GLU A 145 -13.30 -26.92 -0.05
CA GLU A 145 -11.87 -26.66 0.06
C GLU A 145 -11.27 -27.38 1.29
N LYS A 146 -10.23 -28.17 1.05
CA LYS A 146 -9.49 -28.93 2.08
C LYS A 146 -8.58 -28.04 2.95
N ASN A 147 -9.05 -26.86 3.34
CA ASN A 147 -8.26 -25.94 4.14
C ASN A 147 -8.41 -26.27 5.64
N LEU A 148 -7.32 -26.75 6.25
CA LEU A 148 -7.27 -27.13 7.67
C LEU A 148 -7.63 -25.97 8.62
N PHE A 149 -7.29 -24.73 8.25
CA PHE A 149 -7.64 -23.53 9.01
C PHE A 149 -9.15 -23.35 9.08
N LEU A 150 -9.86 -23.61 7.99
CA LEU A 150 -11.32 -23.51 7.92
C LEU A 150 -12.03 -24.51 8.81
N LYS A 151 -11.56 -25.77 8.82
CA LYS A 151 -12.15 -26.80 9.70
C LYS A 151 -12.17 -26.35 11.16
N LYS A 152 -11.10 -25.69 11.62
CA LYS A 152 -10.98 -25.21 13.00
C LYS A 152 -11.92 -24.04 13.32
N TYR A 153 -12.17 -23.16 12.36
CA TYR A 153 -12.91 -21.91 12.60
C TYR A 153 -14.30 -21.85 11.92
N LYS A 154 -14.69 -22.90 11.19
CA LYS A 154 -15.95 -22.97 10.42
C LYS A 154 -17.15 -22.53 11.24
N ASN A 155 -17.37 -23.15 12.39
CA ASN A 155 -18.54 -22.86 13.24
C ASN A 155 -18.54 -21.39 13.72
N ARG A 156 -17.35 -20.85 14.03
CA ARG A 156 -17.22 -19.43 14.43
C ARG A 156 -17.62 -18.49 13.31
N PHE A 157 -17.22 -18.75 12.08
CA PHE A 157 -17.61 -17.91 10.93
C PHE A 157 -19.11 -18.01 10.63
N ILE A 158 -19.70 -19.19 10.74
CA ILE A 158 -21.15 -19.38 10.59
C ILE A 158 -21.91 -18.56 11.64
N GLU A 159 -21.49 -18.58 12.90
CA GLU A 159 -22.10 -17.78 13.95
C GLU A 159 -21.93 -16.27 13.71
N MET A 160 -20.73 -15.83 13.34
CA MET A 160 -20.48 -14.44 12.99
C MET A 160 -21.34 -13.98 11.80
N TYR A 161 -21.52 -14.83 10.79
CA TYR A 161 -22.40 -14.55 9.65
C TYR A 161 -23.86 -14.34 10.07
N LYS A 162 -24.37 -15.14 11.01
CA LYS A 162 -25.74 -14.99 11.53
C LYS A 162 -25.95 -13.68 12.29
N THR A 163 -24.91 -13.17 12.94
CA THR A 163 -25.00 -12.04 13.87
C THR A 163 -24.37 -10.73 13.35
N TYR A 164 -23.78 -10.71 12.15
CA TYR A 164 -23.00 -9.57 11.67
C TYR A 164 -23.76 -8.24 11.61
N LYS A 165 -25.10 -8.27 11.45
CA LYS A 165 -25.92 -7.06 11.41
C LYS A 165 -26.01 -6.35 12.76
N THR A 166 -25.82 -7.07 13.85
CA THR A 166 -25.90 -6.54 15.23
C THR A 166 -24.56 -6.52 15.94
N ASP A 167 -23.68 -7.49 15.64
CA ASP A 167 -22.34 -7.62 16.24
C ASP A 167 -21.30 -7.92 15.14
N ASP A 168 -20.87 -6.87 14.46
CA ASP A 168 -19.91 -6.97 13.35
C ASP A 168 -18.49 -7.12 13.85
N LYS A 169 -18.05 -8.37 14.00
CA LYS A 169 -16.69 -8.76 14.40
C LYS A 169 -15.69 -8.89 13.24
N LEU A 170 -16.09 -8.53 12.02
CA LEU A 170 -15.23 -8.52 10.85
C LEU A 170 -14.75 -7.11 10.54
N PHE A 171 -15.65 -6.14 10.51
CA PHE A 171 -15.34 -4.75 10.18
C PHE A 171 -15.08 -3.88 11.41
N PHE A 172 -15.44 -4.34 12.63
CA PHE A 172 -15.15 -3.66 13.90
C PHE A 172 -15.63 -2.20 13.95
N LYS A 173 -16.69 -1.87 13.22
CA LYS A 173 -17.22 -0.52 13.02
C LYS A 173 -16.23 0.46 12.36
N ALA A 174 -15.22 -0.06 11.63
CA ALA A 174 -14.33 0.80 10.87
C ALA A 174 -15.10 1.57 9.80
N PRO A 175 -14.88 2.88 9.65
CA PRO A 175 -15.60 3.71 8.68
C PRO A 175 -15.14 3.48 7.24
N MET A 176 -13.99 2.84 7.02
CA MET A 176 -13.41 2.67 5.69
C MET A 176 -12.70 1.32 5.55
N VAL A 177 -12.88 0.72 4.37
CA VAL A 177 -12.05 -0.38 3.87
C VAL A 177 -11.20 0.14 2.71
N LEU A 178 -9.93 -0.18 2.74
CA LEU A 178 -8.99 0.02 1.63
C LEU A 178 -8.61 -1.34 1.06
N VAL A 179 -8.90 -1.57 -0.22
CA VAL A 179 -8.42 -2.75 -0.95
C VAL A 179 -7.30 -2.32 -1.87
N ILE A 180 -6.16 -2.98 -1.75
CA ILE A 180 -4.94 -2.70 -2.54
C ILE A 180 -4.72 -3.86 -3.51
N THR A 181 -4.55 -3.53 -4.78
CA THR A 181 -4.29 -4.50 -5.85
C THR A 181 -3.06 -4.12 -6.66
N SER A 182 -2.37 -5.13 -7.21
CA SER A 182 -1.24 -4.97 -8.13
C SER A 182 -1.03 -6.29 -8.89
N SER A 183 -0.29 -6.27 -9.98
CA SER A 183 0.15 -7.48 -10.69
C SER A 183 1.14 -8.30 -9.85
N ASN A 184 1.85 -7.66 -8.94
CA ASN A 184 2.78 -8.30 -8.00
C ASN A 184 2.36 -7.99 -6.55
N LYS A 185 2.09 -9.05 -5.77
CA LYS A 185 1.64 -8.92 -4.38
C LYS A 185 2.61 -8.12 -3.50
N ILE A 186 3.92 -8.22 -3.75
CA ILE A 186 4.95 -7.48 -3.01
C ILE A 186 4.77 -5.96 -3.18
N ASN A 187 4.51 -5.48 -4.41
CA ASN A 187 4.31 -4.05 -4.69
C ASN A 187 3.20 -3.46 -3.81
N GLY A 188 2.05 -4.14 -3.79
CA GLY A 188 0.91 -3.66 -3.00
C GLY A 188 1.10 -3.80 -1.48
N ILE A 189 1.82 -4.84 -1.02
CA ILE A 189 2.14 -5.01 0.41
C ILE A 189 3.06 -3.89 0.88
N LEU A 190 4.11 -3.54 0.12
CA LEU A 190 5.03 -2.44 0.45
C LEU A 190 4.30 -1.09 0.51
N ALA A 191 3.32 -0.88 -0.38
CA ALA A 191 2.49 0.31 -0.33
C ALA A 191 1.57 0.31 0.89
N GLY A 192 0.95 -0.83 1.21
CA GLY A 192 0.07 -0.99 2.37
C GLY A 192 0.80 -0.77 3.70
N ASP A 193 2.04 -1.24 3.83
CA ASP A 193 2.86 -1.01 5.01
C ASP A 193 3.12 0.49 5.23
N LYS A 194 3.54 1.22 4.18
CA LYS A 194 3.74 2.68 4.28
C LYS A 194 2.44 3.42 4.61
N ILE A 195 1.33 2.99 4.02
CA ILE A 195 0.01 3.57 4.33
C ILE A 195 -0.35 3.34 5.80
N GLU A 196 -0.07 2.15 6.36
CA GLU A 196 -0.27 1.89 7.79
C GLU A 196 0.55 2.83 8.67
N MET A 197 1.85 3.00 8.34
CA MET A 197 2.72 3.92 9.08
C MET A 197 2.20 5.36 9.02
N MET A 198 1.84 5.83 7.83
CA MET A 198 1.28 7.17 7.64
C MET A 198 -0.04 7.35 8.38
N ALA A 199 -0.93 6.34 8.35
CA ALA A 199 -2.19 6.37 9.08
C ALA A 199 -1.97 6.56 10.58
N ASN A 200 -1.03 5.81 11.18
CA ASN A 200 -0.70 5.95 12.59
C ASN A 200 -0.13 7.33 12.92
N MET A 201 0.74 7.90 12.07
CA MET A 201 1.27 9.27 12.23
C MET A 201 0.15 10.32 12.16
N MET A 202 -0.89 10.06 11.38
CA MET A 202 -2.07 10.94 11.24
C MET A 202 -3.13 10.70 12.34
N GLY A 203 -2.87 9.85 13.33
CA GLY A 203 -3.81 9.52 14.41
C GLY A 203 -4.94 8.57 13.98
N LEU A 204 -4.79 7.89 12.84
CA LEU A 204 -5.68 6.83 12.40
C LEU A 204 -5.16 5.46 12.87
N GLY A 205 -6.08 4.51 13.01
CA GLY A 205 -5.76 3.13 13.28
C GLY A 205 -5.99 2.25 12.06
N VAL A 206 -5.22 1.16 11.98
CA VAL A 206 -5.30 0.22 10.86
C VAL A 206 -5.42 -1.22 11.36
N LEU A 207 -6.14 -2.04 10.59
CA LEU A 207 -6.14 -3.49 10.70
C LEU A 207 -6.02 -4.12 9.31
N PHE A 208 -4.96 -4.84 9.03
CA PHE A 208 -4.91 -5.74 7.88
C PHE A 208 -5.87 -6.92 8.08
N SER A 209 -6.75 -7.18 7.13
CA SER A 209 -7.81 -8.18 7.23
C SER A 209 -7.79 -9.17 6.07
N GLY A 210 -7.16 -10.33 6.27
CA GLY A 210 -7.19 -11.44 5.32
C GLY A 210 -8.61 -12.05 5.16
N PHE A 211 -9.49 -11.87 6.15
CA PHE A 211 -10.87 -12.34 6.04
C PHE A 211 -11.71 -11.50 5.08
N ILE A 212 -11.46 -10.20 4.99
CA ILE A 212 -12.11 -9.35 3.97
C ILE A 212 -11.60 -9.74 2.57
N GLU A 213 -10.29 -9.96 2.40
CA GLU A 213 -9.72 -10.50 1.15
C GLU A 213 -10.41 -11.81 0.75
N MET A 214 -10.54 -12.74 1.70
CA MET A 214 -11.22 -14.01 1.50
C MET A 214 -12.69 -13.83 1.07
N GLY A 215 -13.43 -12.96 1.75
CA GLY A 215 -14.82 -12.65 1.40
C GLY A 215 -14.95 -12.07 -0.01
N ILE A 216 -14.08 -11.14 -0.40
CA ILE A 216 -14.06 -10.57 -1.75
C ILE A 216 -13.80 -11.66 -2.80
N MET A 217 -12.81 -12.52 -2.56
CA MET A 217 -12.40 -13.56 -3.52
C MET A 217 -13.41 -14.69 -3.70
N HIS A 218 -14.40 -14.80 -2.81
CA HIS A 218 -15.48 -15.80 -2.88
C HIS A 218 -16.87 -15.18 -3.11
N ASN A 219 -16.90 -13.92 -3.60
CA ASN A 219 -18.12 -13.25 -4.05
C ASN A 219 -17.93 -12.76 -5.49
N GLU A 220 -18.70 -13.34 -6.44
CA GLU A 220 -18.55 -13.03 -7.87
C GLU A 220 -18.87 -11.57 -8.21
N GLU A 221 -19.82 -10.94 -7.51
CA GLU A 221 -20.17 -9.55 -7.73
C GLU A 221 -18.99 -8.64 -7.39
N LEU A 222 -18.32 -8.88 -6.25
CA LEU A 222 -17.16 -8.13 -5.84
C LEU A 222 -15.96 -8.35 -6.77
N ILE A 223 -15.73 -9.58 -7.23
CA ILE A 223 -14.69 -9.89 -8.22
C ILE A 223 -14.92 -9.07 -9.50
N LYS A 224 -16.16 -9.04 -10.00
CA LYS A 224 -16.53 -8.26 -11.19
C LYS A 224 -16.41 -6.75 -10.94
N LYS A 225 -16.95 -6.25 -9.83
CA LYS A 225 -16.92 -4.82 -9.44
C LYS A 225 -15.51 -4.26 -9.38
N PHE A 226 -14.58 -4.99 -8.79
CA PHE A 226 -13.17 -4.58 -8.70
C PHE A 226 -12.32 -5.03 -9.91
N ARG A 227 -12.92 -5.70 -10.88
CA ARG A 227 -12.20 -6.26 -12.05
C ARG A 227 -10.98 -7.08 -11.63
N LEU A 228 -11.14 -7.90 -10.61
CA LEU A 228 -10.04 -8.66 -10.04
C LEU A 228 -9.62 -9.81 -10.95
N LYS A 229 -8.32 -9.96 -11.11
CA LYS A 229 -7.70 -11.20 -11.57
C LYS A 229 -7.40 -12.07 -10.35
N ARG A 230 -7.29 -13.38 -10.55
CA ARG A 230 -6.90 -14.30 -9.47
C ARG A 230 -5.59 -13.84 -8.82
N ASN A 231 -5.56 -13.74 -7.49
CA ASN A 231 -4.41 -13.29 -6.69
C ASN A 231 -3.97 -11.83 -6.89
N SER A 232 -4.81 -10.95 -7.45
CA SER A 232 -4.46 -9.53 -7.62
C SER A 232 -4.60 -8.69 -6.35
N ILE A 233 -5.35 -9.16 -5.33
CA ILE A 233 -5.43 -8.47 -4.04
C ILE A 233 -4.11 -8.66 -3.29
N CYS A 234 -3.53 -7.53 -2.88
CA CYS A 234 -2.29 -7.48 -2.12
C CYS A 234 -2.56 -7.32 -0.63
N ALA A 235 -3.53 -6.47 -0.29
CA ALA A 235 -3.98 -6.26 1.07
C ALA A 235 -5.41 -5.71 1.12
N CYS A 236 -6.13 -6.05 2.19
CA CYS A 236 -7.35 -5.38 2.61
C CYS A 236 -7.11 -4.78 3.99
N MET A 237 -7.42 -3.49 4.16
CA MET A 237 -7.16 -2.75 5.39
C MET A 237 -8.42 -2.08 5.87
N LEU A 238 -8.76 -2.25 7.15
CA LEU A 238 -9.72 -1.41 7.85
C LEU A 238 -9.00 -0.19 8.38
N ILE A 239 -9.53 1.00 8.13
CA ILE A 239 -8.91 2.26 8.54
C ILE A 239 -9.96 3.16 9.18
N GLY A 240 -9.61 3.80 10.29
CA GLY A 240 -10.49 4.71 11.02
C GLY A 240 -9.83 5.33 12.23
N TYR A 241 -10.56 6.19 12.94
CA TYR A 241 -10.08 6.75 14.19
C TYR A 241 -10.18 5.70 15.31
N PRO A 242 -9.08 5.37 16.00
CA PRO A 242 -9.13 4.39 17.08
C PRO A 242 -9.99 4.86 18.25
N ASN A 243 -10.78 3.94 18.80
CA ASN A 243 -11.54 4.12 20.03
C ASN A 243 -10.93 3.32 21.19
N ILE A 244 -9.62 3.21 21.17
CA ILE A 244 -8.80 2.54 22.20
C ILE A 244 -7.45 3.24 22.25
N ASN A 245 -6.87 3.30 23.45
CA ASN A 245 -5.53 3.84 23.66
C ASN A 245 -4.65 2.78 24.34
N TYR A 246 -3.56 2.40 23.68
CA TYR A 246 -2.59 1.45 24.22
C TYR A 246 -1.55 2.18 25.07
N GLN A 247 -1.36 1.70 26.29
CA GLN A 247 -0.45 2.33 27.27
C GLN A 247 0.99 1.83 27.16
N ARG A 248 1.22 0.72 26.47
CA ARG A 248 2.53 0.05 26.36
C ARG A 248 2.70 -0.63 25.02
N THR A 249 3.95 -0.86 24.65
CA THR A 249 4.28 -1.74 23.51
C THR A 249 3.90 -3.19 23.81
N ALA A 250 3.67 -3.98 22.76
CA ALA A 250 3.40 -5.40 22.94
C ALA A 250 4.70 -6.22 22.99
N PRO A 251 4.73 -7.31 23.76
CA PRO A 251 5.86 -8.23 23.77
C PRO A 251 6.05 -8.85 22.38
N ARG A 252 7.29 -9.13 22.03
CA ARG A 252 7.70 -9.84 20.84
C ARG A 252 8.66 -10.95 21.22
N LYS A 253 8.74 -11.97 20.40
CA LYS A 253 9.81 -12.97 20.46
C LYS A 253 11.13 -12.30 20.09
N ASP A 254 12.24 -12.89 20.54
CA ASP A 254 13.57 -12.45 20.14
C ASP A 254 13.76 -12.57 18.63
N ILE A 255 14.65 -11.74 18.10
CA ILE A 255 15.01 -11.78 16.68
C ILE A 255 15.81 -13.05 16.44
N ASN A 256 15.42 -13.83 15.45
CA ASN A 256 16.21 -14.97 14.97
C ASN A 256 17.15 -14.48 13.86
N ILE A 257 18.46 -14.53 14.11
CA ILE A 257 19.50 -14.08 13.18
C ILE A 257 20.52 -15.19 13.01
N GLU A 258 20.78 -15.55 11.77
CA GLU A 258 21.90 -16.43 11.40
C GLU A 258 22.95 -15.58 10.67
N TRP A 259 24.16 -15.56 11.21
CA TRP A 259 25.33 -14.87 10.61
C TRP A 259 26.11 -15.91 9.80
N LEU A 260 26.16 -15.74 8.46
CA LEU A 260 26.82 -16.62 7.51
C LEU A 260 28.18 -16.09 7.07
#